data_60a4a2a139cb787e27051b55c5d9ebb4
#
_entry.id   60a4a2a139cb787e27051b55c5d9ebb4
#
_cell.length_a   1.000
_cell.length_b   1.000
_cell.length_c   1.000
_cell.angle_alpha   90.00
_cell.angle_beta   90.00
_cell.angle_gamma   90.00
#
_symmetry.space_group_name_H-M   'P 1'
#
loop_
_entity.id
_entity.type
_entity.pdbx_description
1 polymer ?
#
loop_
_entity_poly.entity_id
_entity_poly.type
_entity_poly.pdbx_seq_one_letter_code
_entity_poly.pdbx_strand_id
1 'polypeptide(L)'
;PHMNSIGGDGFWLIAEPGQEPVAVRACGAAAALATPGFYAEHGLAAIPTRGPRAALTVAGAIGGWAEALAVAQGWGRALPLSRLLADAIGHARRGVPVTRSQVGLTASKWPELKDV
;
A
#
# COMPACT_ATOMS: atom_id res chain seq x y z
N PRO A 1 7.88 8.42 -2.15
CA PRO A 1 6.78 7.62 -2.72
C PRO A 1 7.04 6.11 -2.69
N HIS A 2 8.29 5.64 -2.52
CA HIS A 2 8.63 4.21 -2.53
C HIS A 2 8.18 3.44 -1.26
N MET A 3 7.74 4.13 -0.22
CA MET A 3 7.31 3.52 1.05
C MET A 3 5.79 3.47 1.20
N ASN A 4 5.04 3.97 0.24
CA ASN A 4 3.58 3.96 0.26
C ASN A 4 3.06 3.58 -1.13
N SER A 5 2.41 2.42 -1.23
CA SER A 5 1.93 1.88 -2.50
C SER A 5 0.56 1.24 -2.35
N ILE A 6 -0.12 1.06 -3.48
CA ILE A 6 -1.42 0.38 -3.55
C ILE A 6 -1.35 -1.11 -3.19
N GLY A 7 -0.16 -1.71 -3.24
CA GLY A 7 0.09 -3.09 -2.85
C GLY A 7 0.43 -3.29 -1.37
N GLY A 8 0.31 -2.24 -0.55
CA GLY A 8 0.62 -2.28 0.88
C GLY A 8 -0.57 -1.99 1.77
N ASP A 9 -0.27 -1.73 3.02
CA ASP A 9 -1.23 -1.35 4.04
C ASP A 9 -1.39 0.17 4.10
N GLY A 10 -2.47 0.63 4.73
CA GLY A 10 -2.74 2.04 4.97
C GLY A 10 -3.38 2.26 6.34
N PHE A 11 -3.08 3.41 6.92
CA PHE A 11 -3.67 3.82 8.19
C PHE A 11 -4.17 5.26 8.07
N TRP A 12 -5.37 5.52 8.56
CA TRP A 12 -5.99 6.82 8.52
C TRP A 12 -6.41 7.23 9.93
N LEU A 13 -6.13 8.46 10.27
CA LEU A 13 -6.72 9.13 11.42
C LEU A 13 -7.45 10.36 10.90
N ILE A 14 -8.76 10.35 11.00
CA ILE A 14 -9.65 11.36 10.43
C ILE A 14 -10.30 12.10 11.59
N ALA A 15 -10.06 13.39 11.68
CA ALA A 15 -10.60 14.25 12.72
C ALA A 15 -11.43 15.39 12.11
N GLU A 16 -12.62 15.57 12.65
CA GLU A 16 -13.53 16.68 12.35
C GLU A 16 -13.76 17.51 13.62
N PRO A 17 -13.75 18.84 13.55
CA PRO A 17 -14.01 19.67 14.71
C PRO A 17 -15.35 19.34 15.37
N GLY A 18 -15.31 19.04 16.68
CA GLY A 18 -16.51 18.71 17.45
C GLY A 18 -17.01 17.28 17.31
N GLN A 19 -16.29 16.41 16.61
CA GLN A 19 -16.58 14.99 16.49
C GLN A 19 -15.45 14.14 17.08
N GLU A 20 -15.77 12.91 17.48
CA GLU A 20 -14.75 11.95 17.85
C GLU A 20 -13.91 11.53 16.62
N PRO A 21 -12.58 11.43 16.76
CA PRO A 21 -11.73 10.99 15.67
C PRO A 21 -12.05 9.55 15.22
N VAL A 22 -12.06 9.34 13.93
CA VAL A 22 -12.24 8.02 13.31
C VAL A 22 -10.89 7.46 12.89
N ALA A 23 -10.55 6.26 13.36
CA ALA A 23 -9.36 5.53 12.92
C ALA A 23 -9.75 4.40 11.94
N VAL A 24 -9.14 4.38 10.77
CA VAL A 24 -9.28 3.31 9.79
C VAL A 24 -7.96 2.54 9.71
N ARG A 25 -8.00 1.26 10.05
CA ARG A 25 -6.87 0.34 9.89
C ARG A 25 -7.08 -0.47 8.61
N ALA A 26 -6.40 -0.10 7.56
CA ALA A 26 -6.43 -0.74 6.26
C ALA A 26 -5.25 -1.72 6.09
N CYS A 27 -5.14 -2.66 7.02
CA CYS A 27 -4.23 -3.80 6.94
C CYS A 27 -5.05 -5.04 6.59
N GLY A 28 -4.62 -5.76 5.56
CA GLY A 28 -5.22 -7.05 5.25
C GLY A 28 -4.85 -8.14 6.27
N ALA A 29 -5.59 -9.22 6.26
CA ALA A 29 -5.24 -10.40 7.04
C ALA A 29 -3.98 -11.07 6.47
N ALA A 30 -3.24 -11.78 7.31
CA ALA A 30 -2.17 -12.66 6.85
C ALA A 30 -2.75 -13.77 5.96
N ALA A 31 -2.01 -14.18 4.93
CA ALA A 31 -2.41 -15.29 4.08
C ALA A 31 -2.53 -16.58 4.91
N ALA A 32 -3.60 -17.34 4.72
CA ALA A 32 -3.85 -18.57 5.47
C ALA A 32 -2.71 -19.61 5.30
N LEU A 33 -2.02 -19.59 4.17
CA LEU A 33 -0.88 -20.46 3.89
C LEU A 33 0.45 -19.95 4.48
N ALA A 34 0.52 -18.73 5.02
CA ALA A 34 1.74 -18.17 5.62
C ALA A 34 1.99 -18.79 7.02
N THR A 35 2.22 -20.09 7.05
CA THR A 35 2.48 -20.87 8.26
C THR A 35 3.97 -21.19 8.44
N PRO A 36 4.45 -21.45 9.64
CA PRO A 36 5.83 -21.93 9.84
C PRO A 36 6.16 -23.16 8.99
N GLY A 37 5.22 -24.10 8.82
CA GLY A 37 5.38 -25.27 7.97
C GLY A 37 5.64 -24.90 6.51
N PHE A 38 4.86 -24.00 5.95
CA PHE A 38 5.06 -23.50 4.59
C PHE A 38 6.48 -22.95 4.37
N TYR A 39 6.96 -22.13 5.30
CA TYR A 39 8.32 -21.57 5.16
C TYR A 39 9.39 -22.63 5.32
N ALA A 40 9.23 -23.58 6.25
CA ALA A 40 10.18 -24.68 6.45
C ALA A 40 10.27 -25.59 5.23
N GLU A 41 9.16 -25.95 4.60
CA GLU A 41 9.09 -26.73 3.35
C GLU A 41 9.83 -26.05 2.18
N HIS A 42 9.94 -24.72 2.23
CA HIS A 42 10.68 -23.95 1.23
C HIS A 42 12.14 -23.63 1.66
N GLY A 43 12.64 -24.31 2.71
CA GLY A 43 14.00 -24.14 3.20
C GLY A 43 14.24 -22.80 3.91
N LEU A 44 13.19 -22.15 4.39
CA LEU A 44 13.25 -20.84 5.03
C LEU A 44 13.05 -21.00 6.55
N ALA A 45 14.03 -20.59 7.33
CA ALA A 45 13.96 -20.56 8.80
C ALA A 45 13.12 -19.38 9.35
N ALA A 46 12.88 -18.38 8.53
CA ALA A 46 12.09 -17.19 8.86
C ALA A 46 11.46 -16.62 7.59
N ILE A 47 10.49 -15.73 7.78
CA ILE A 47 9.89 -14.97 6.68
C ILE A 47 10.99 -14.11 6.03
N PRO A 48 11.20 -14.21 4.71
CA PRO A 48 12.22 -13.41 4.03
C PRO A 48 11.87 -11.93 4.07
N THR A 49 12.88 -11.08 4.04
CA THR A 49 12.68 -9.62 4.08
C THR A 49 12.19 -9.05 2.74
N ARG A 50 12.28 -9.82 1.65
CA ARG A 50 11.92 -9.39 0.29
C ARG A 50 11.48 -10.57 -0.56
N GLY A 51 10.84 -10.24 -1.68
CA GLY A 51 10.36 -11.20 -2.65
C GLY A 51 8.93 -11.68 -2.37
N PRO A 52 8.39 -12.54 -3.23
CA PRO A 52 6.97 -12.95 -3.17
C PRO A 52 6.59 -13.66 -1.86
N ARG A 53 7.54 -14.32 -1.20
CA ARG A 53 7.29 -14.97 0.10
C ARG A 53 7.39 -14.04 1.31
N ALA A 54 7.78 -12.77 1.10
CA ALA A 54 7.76 -11.72 2.12
C ALA A 54 6.39 -11.02 2.24
N ALA A 55 5.51 -11.20 1.26
CA ALA A 55 4.17 -10.62 1.25
C ALA A 55 3.28 -11.38 2.24
N LEU A 56 3.19 -10.84 3.47
CA LEU A 56 2.54 -11.52 4.59
C LEU A 56 1.05 -11.22 4.68
N THR A 57 0.64 -10.01 4.31
CA THR A 57 -0.74 -9.54 4.43
C THR A 57 -1.35 -9.25 3.06
N VAL A 58 -2.68 -9.37 2.97
CA VAL A 58 -3.44 -8.88 1.82
C VAL A 58 -3.37 -7.36 1.80
N ALA A 59 -3.07 -6.77 0.64
CA ALA A 59 -2.96 -5.32 0.49
C ALA A 59 -4.28 -4.61 0.82
N GLY A 60 -4.26 -3.73 1.82
CA GLY A 60 -5.44 -3.03 2.33
C GLY A 60 -5.58 -1.57 1.91
N ALA A 61 -4.55 -0.98 1.28
CA ALA A 61 -4.52 0.46 0.99
C ALA A 61 -5.76 0.95 0.22
N ILE A 62 -6.19 0.23 -0.81
CA ILE A 62 -7.35 0.61 -1.63
C ILE A 62 -8.65 0.51 -0.82
N GLY A 63 -8.82 -0.54 -0.01
CA GLY A 63 -9.95 -0.64 0.92
C GLY A 63 -9.98 0.53 1.90
N GLY A 64 -8.82 0.92 2.43
CA GLY A 64 -8.69 2.09 3.30
C GLY A 64 -9.10 3.40 2.64
N TRP A 65 -8.83 3.57 1.34
CA TRP A 65 -9.34 4.74 0.61
C TRP A 65 -10.87 4.74 0.54
N ALA A 66 -11.48 3.59 0.30
CA ALA A 66 -12.94 3.47 0.24
C ALA A 66 -13.58 3.84 1.58
N GLU A 67 -13.05 3.31 2.69
CA GLU A 67 -13.53 3.63 4.04
C GLU A 67 -13.31 5.11 4.40
N ALA A 68 -12.14 5.66 4.10
CA ALA A 68 -11.87 7.09 4.34
C ALA A 68 -12.80 7.99 3.52
N LEU A 69 -13.10 7.62 2.28
CA LEU A 69 -14.07 8.34 1.45
C LEU A 69 -15.50 8.23 1.98
N ALA A 70 -15.88 7.07 2.54
CA ALA A 70 -17.19 6.90 3.18
C ALA A 70 -17.36 7.82 4.38
N VAL A 71 -16.32 7.96 5.22
CA VAL A 71 -16.32 8.95 6.32
C VAL A 71 -16.45 10.37 5.77
N ALA A 72 -15.69 10.71 4.73
CA ALA A 72 -15.71 12.05 4.13
C ALA A 72 -17.05 12.42 3.46
N GLN A 73 -17.88 11.46 3.08
CA GLN A 73 -19.22 11.73 2.54
C GLN A 73 -20.12 12.49 3.54
N GLY A 74 -19.93 12.26 4.84
CA GLY A 74 -20.63 13.00 5.90
C GLY A 74 -20.33 14.49 5.92
N TRP A 75 -19.24 14.94 5.30
CA TRP A 75 -18.84 16.36 5.26
C TRP A 75 -19.45 17.14 4.08
N GLY A 76 -20.30 16.51 3.28
CA GLY A 76 -21.05 17.11 2.18
C GLY A 76 -20.48 16.79 0.80
N ARG A 77 -19.61 17.60 0.21
CA ARG A 77 -19.15 17.41 -1.18
C ARG A 77 -17.93 16.50 -1.28
N ALA A 78 -18.12 15.19 -1.28
CA ALA A 78 -17.05 14.26 -1.60
C ALA A 78 -16.76 14.28 -3.13
N LEU A 79 -15.47 14.37 -3.50
CA LEU A 79 -15.06 14.20 -4.89
C LEU A 79 -15.10 12.72 -5.25
N PRO A 80 -15.53 12.38 -6.48
CA PRO A 80 -15.52 10.99 -6.94
C PRO A 80 -14.06 10.47 -7.06
N LEU A 81 -13.85 9.19 -6.79
CA LEU A 81 -12.54 8.56 -6.83
C LEU A 81 -11.81 8.78 -8.17
N SER A 82 -12.55 8.78 -9.29
CA SER A 82 -11.98 9.07 -10.61
C SER A 82 -11.35 10.46 -10.69
N ARG A 83 -11.91 11.46 -10.01
CA ARG A 83 -11.33 12.81 -9.94
C ARG A 83 -10.12 12.85 -9.02
N LEU A 84 -10.18 12.17 -7.89
CA LEU A 84 -9.05 12.10 -6.96
C LEU A 84 -7.83 11.41 -7.57
N LEU A 85 -8.04 10.40 -8.40
CA LEU A 85 -6.98 9.63 -9.06
C LEU A 85 -6.55 10.20 -10.42
N ALA A 86 -7.17 11.28 -10.92
CA ALA A 86 -6.92 11.79 -12.27
C ALA A 86 -5.44 12.09 -12.53
N ASP A 87 -4.75 12.71 -11.60
CA ASP A 87 -3.33 13.04 -11.73
C ASP A 87 -2.45 11.79 -11.67
N ALA A 88 -2.73 10.87 -10.75
CA ALA A 88 -2.02 9.58 -10.65
C ALA A 88 -2.18 8.76 -11.94
N ILE A 89 -3.40 8.69 -12.50
CA ILE A 89 -3.65 8.05 -13.79
C ILE A 89 -2.88 8.76 -14.91
N GLY A 90 -2.86 10.09 -14.88
CA GLY A 90 -2.08 10.90 -15.81
C GLY A 90 -0.59 10.56 -15.76
N HIS A 91 -0.02 10.47 -14.57
CA HIS A 91 1.37 10.07 -14.35
C HIS A 91 1.65 8.62 -14.81
N ALA A 92 0.73 7.69 -14.51
CA ALA A 92 0.88 6.31 -14.95
C ALA A 92 0.92 6.18 -16.49
N ARG A 93 0.14 7.02 -17.20
CA ARG A 93 0.07 7.00 -18.67
C ARG A 93 1.22 7.72 -19.35
N ARG A 94 1.70 8.82 -18.80
CA ARG A 94 2.68 9.71 -19.43
C ARG A 94 4.08 9.62 -18.80
N GLY A 95 4.23 8.90 -17.71
CA GLY A 95 5.42 8.89 -16.88
C GLY A 95 5.42 10.04 -15.86
N VAL A 96 6.32 9.95 -14.91
CA VAL A 96 6.53 10.93 -13.84
C VAL A 96 8.02 11.26 -13.72
N PRO A 97 8.38 12.53 -13.52
CA PRO A 97 9.77 12.89 -13.22
C PRO A 97 10.21 12.22 -11.91
N VAL A 98 11.32 11.53 -11.94
CA VAL A 98 11.89 10.88 -10.76
C VAL A 98 13.06 11.69 -10.21
N THR A 99 13.23 11.64 -8.87
CA THR A 99 14.36 12.30 -8.22
C THR A 99 15.65 11.48 -8.40
N ARG A 100 16.80 12.14 -8.27
CA ARG A 100 18.11 11.47 -8.29
C ARG A 100 18.20 10.36 -7.23
N SER A 101 17.64 10.59 -6.03
CA SER A 101 17.63 9.58 -4.97
C SER A 101 16.78 8.36 -5.34
N GLN A 102 15.66 8.55 -6.03
CA GLN A 102 14.82 7.44 -6.51
C GLN A 102 15.56 6.61 -7.57
N VAL A 103 16.26 7.25 -8.50
CA VAL A 103 17.11 6.55 -9.48
C VAL A 103 18.17 5.72 -8.77
N GLY A 104 18.89 6.31 -7.81
CA GLY A 104 19.92 5.61 -7.04
C GLY A 104 19.38 4.44 -6.24
N LEU A 105 18.23 4.60 -5.56
CA LEU A 105 17.57 3.52 -4.84
C LEU A 105 17.12 2.39 -5.76
N THR A 106 16.53 2.71 -6.91
CA THR A 106 16.15 1.72 -7.91
C THR A 106 17.35 0.92 -8.38
N ALA A 107 18.43 1.59 -8.74
CA ALA A 107 19.67 0.92 -9.18
C ALA A 107 20.25 0.00 -8.09
N SER A 108 20.25 0.45 -6.82
CA SER A 108 20.75 -0.36 -5.69
C SER A 108 19.88 -1.58 -5.37
N LYS A 109 18.58 -1.52 -5.66
CA LYS A 109 17.61 -2.60 -5.39
C LYS A 109 17.37 -3.52 -6.59
N TRP A 110 17.71 -3.10 -7.76
CA TRP A 110 17.51 -3.86 -8.98
C TRP A 110 18.07 -5.29 -8.92
N PRO A 111 19.30 -5.56 -8.42
CA PRO A 111 19.82 -6.91 -8.32
C PRO A 111 18.99 -7.85 -7.44
N GLU A 112 18.29 -7.31 -6.44
CA GLU A 112 17.45 -8.06 -5.51
C GLU A 112 16.05 -8.36 -6.09
N LEU A 113 15.56 -7.57 -7.04
CA LEU A 113 14.17 -7.55 -7.47
C LEU A 113 13.96 -7.93 -8.95
N LYS A 114 15.00 -7.99 -9.77
CA LYS A 114 14.89 -8.21 -11.22
C LYS A 114 14.31 -9.57 -11.60
N ASP A 115 14.40 -10.55 -10.71
CA ASP A 115 13.98 -11.95 -10.95
C ASP A 115 12.74 -12.32 -10.11
N VAL A 116 12.01 -11.32 -9.57
CA VAL A 116 10.81 -11.50 -8.71
C VAL A 116 9.53 -11.28 -9.50
#